data_c19331b4c29f311ed851a457c5dc9ee6
#
_entry.id   c19331b4c29f311ed851a457c5dc9ee6
#
_cell.length_a   1.000
_cell.length_b   1.000
_cell.length_c   1.000
_cell.angle_alpha   90.00
_cell.angle_beta   90.00
_cell.angle_gamma   90.00
#
_symmetry.space_group_name_H-M   'P 1'
#
loop_
_entity.id
_entity.type
_entity.pdbx_description
1 polymer ?
#
loop_
_entity_poly.entity_id
_entity_poly.type
_entity_poly.pdbx_seq_one_letter_code
_entity_poly.pdbx_strand_id
1 'polypeptide(L)'
;MPPLSSACSELANGRSLWFESRLMSQNLLIWLDGKLVPESEAKISVFDHGLLYGDGVFEGIRIYNGRVFRLTEHLHRLYDCAKAICLTIPMTFEELEKATVETVAANNLRDGYIRLVVTRGVGSLGLNPYQCPKASVFVIASTITLYPKERYENGLHLITCGTRRPNSAALSPQVKSLNYLNNIMAKIECIQAGCEEGIMLNDQGYVSECTGDNVFIVKNGKVTTPPISAGALDGITRRAVIEIIQEMGLPFAEQNMTRFDIYTSDECFLTGTAAEVIAAVQYDRRPIGDGKPGKITGELITRFKKLANSTGTPVTYA
;
A
#
# COMPACT_ATOMS: atom_id res chain seq x y z
N MET A 1 -2.76 -40.96 -9.06
CA MET A 1 -3.13 -39.52 -9.15
C MET A 1 -4.56 -39.40 -8.61
N PRO A 2 -4.81 -38.71 -7.51
CA PRO A 2 -6.19 -38.42 -7.06
C PRO A 2 -6.74 -37.23 -7.85
N PRO A 3 -8.07 -37.11 -8.01
CA PRO A 3 -8.69 -36.12 -8.88
C PRO A 3 -8.69 -34.71 -8.29
N LEU A 4 -8.43 -33.72 -9.14
CA LEU A 4 -8.36 -32.26 -8.89
C LEU A 4 -9.72 -31.58 -8.54
N SER A 5 -10.73 -32.31 -8.04
CA SER A 5 -12.11 -31.80 -7.99
C SER A 5 -12.57 -31.16 -6.66
N SER A 6 -11.80 -31.24 -5.57
CA SER A 6 -12.24 -30.70 -4.26
C SER A 6 -11.72 -29.30 -3.91
N ALA A 7 -10.58 -28.89 -4.47
CA ALA A 7 -10.01 -27.56 -4.20
C ALA A 7 -10.70 -26.42 -4.96
N CYS A 8 -11.37 -26.71 -6.09
CA CYS A 8 -12.08 -25.69 -6.87
C CYS A 8 -13.45 -25.30 -6.27
N SER A 9 -14.08 -26.14 -5.46
CA SER A 9 -15.40 -25.87 -4.89
C SER A 9 -15.36 -24.93 -3.67
N GLU A 10 -14.28 -24.94 -2.90
CA GLU A 10 -14.12 -24.02 -1.75
C GLU A 10 -13.78 -22.59 -2.18
N LEU A 11 -13.07 -22.42 -3.31
CA LEU A 11 -12.82 -21.12 -3.90
C LEU A 11 -14.09 -20.46 -4.51
N ALA A 12 -15.09 -21.26 -4.88
CA ALA A 12 -16.36 -20.75 -5.40
C ALA A 12 -17.26 -20.17 -4.29
N ASN A 13 -17.23 -20.73 -3.07
CA ASN A 13 -18.04 -20.24 -1.96
C ASN A 13 -17.50 -18.94 -1.33
N GLY A 14 -16.20 -18.67 -1.42
CA GLY A 14 -15.63 -17.37 -1.03
C GLY A 14 -16.01 -16.23 -1.99
N ARG A 15 -16.36 -16.52 -3.24
CA ARG A 15 -16.78 -15.51 -4.24
C ARG A 15 -18.14 -14.87 -3.94
N SER A 16 -19.06 -15.58 -3.31
CA SER A 16 -20.43 -15.07 -3.08
C SER A 16 -20.45 -13.97 -2.00
N LEU A 17 -19.68 -14.11 -0.92
CA LEU A 17 -19.65 -13.15 0.16
C LEU A 17 -18.98 -11.82 -0.20
N TRP A 18 -17.99 -11.84 -1.10
CA TRP A 18 -17.35 -10.62 -1.63
C TRP A 18 -18.24 -9.85 -2.60
N PHE A 19 -19.06 -10.56 -3.39
CA PHE A 19 -19.99 -9.95 -4.34
C PHE A 19 -21.21 -9.37 -3.62
N GLU A 20 -21.69 -10.02 -2.55
CA GLU A 20 -22.86 -9.57 -1.77
C GLU A 20 -22.55 -8.36 -0.88
N SER A 21 -21.33 -8.22 -0.35
CA SER A 21 -20.92 -7.02 0.40
C SER A 21 -20.81 -5.76 -0.47
N ARG A 22 -20.64 -5.92 -1.79
CA ARG A 22 -20.62 -4.81 -2.75
C ARG A 22 -22.02 -4.38 -3.20
N LEU A 23 -23.05 -5.18 -2.92
CA LEU A 23 -24.46 -4.89 -3.28
C LEU A 23 -25.16 -3.92 -2.32
N MET A 24 -24.55 -3.59 -1.18
CA MET A 24 -24.86 -2.37 -0.47
C MET A 24 -24.05 -1.23 -1.08
N SER A 25 -24.44 -0.77 -2.28
CA SER A 25 -23.86 0.40 -2.90
C SER A 25 -24.07 1.59 -1.97
N GLN A 26 -23.06 1.92 -1.18
CA GLN A 26 -22.93 3.29 -0.73
C GLN A 26 -22.89 4.09 -2.03
N ASN A 27 -23.81 5.04 -2.23
CA ASN A 27 -23.80 5.96 -3.37
C ASN A 27 -22.57 6.86 -3.23
N LEU A 28 -21.38 6.30 -3.48
CA LEU A 28 -20.12 7.01 -3.33
C LEU A 28 -20.06 8.19 -4.30
N LEU A 29 -19.56 9.29 -3.79
CA LEU A 29 -19.18 10.44 -4.60
C LEU A 29 -17.67 10.33 -4.86
N ILE A 30 -17.31 10.31 -6.13
CA ILE A 30 -15.93 10.28 -6.61
C ILE A 30 -15.57 11.67 -7.11
N TRP A 31 -14.46 12.22 -6.64
CA TRP A 31 -13.93 13.43 -7.26
C TRP A 31 -13.22 13.04 -8.55
N LEU A 32 -13.62 13.63 -9.68
CA LEU A 32 -13.07 13.35 -11.00
C LEU A 32 -12.93 14.66 -11.77
N ASP A 33 -11.69 15.03 -12.12
CA ASP A 33 -11.33 16.14 -12.99
C ASP A 33 -12.04 17.47 -12.66
N GLY A 34 -12.12 17.81 -11.37
CA GLY A 34 -12.64 19.10 -10.89
C GLY A 34 -14.05 19.06 -10.30
N LYS A 35 -14.70 17.90 -10.24
CA LYS A 35 -16.06 17.78 -9.68
C LYS A 35 -16.32 16.46 -8.97
N LEU A 36 -17.22 16.49 -8.00
CA LEU A 36 -17.77 15.28 -7.41
C LEU A 36 -18.87 14.70 -8.33
N VAL A 37 -18.77 13.43 -8.65
CA VAL A 37 -19.74 12.69 -9.47
C VAL A 37 -20.15 11.41 -8.75
N PRO A 38 -21.37 10.89 -8.96
CA PRO A 38 -21.75 9.56 -8.49
C PRO A 38 -20.82 8.48 -9.04
N GLU A 39 -20.58 7.42 -8.28
CA GLU A 39 -19.74 6.27 -8.70
C GLU A 39 -20.14 5.72 -10.09
N SER A 40 -21.43 5.67 -10.40
CA SER A 40 -21.94 5.19 -11.68
C SER A 40 -21.55 6.06 -12.89
N GLU A 41 -21.21 7.33 -12.64
CA GLU A 41 -20.78 8.31 -13.64
C GLU A 41 -19.26 8.50 -13.67
N ALA A 42 -18.54 8.00 -12.68
CA ALA A 42 -17.08 8.09 -12.59
C ALA A 42 -16.42 7.15 -13.60
N LYS A 43 -16.21 7.63 -14.82
CA LYS A 43 -15.66 6.87 -15.96
C LYS A 43 -14.44 7.56 -16.51
N ILE A 44 -13.43 6.76 -16.88
CA ILE A 44 -12.27 7.19 -17.65
C ILE A 44 -12.34 6.65 -19.08
N SER A 45 -11.69 7.35 -20.00
CA SER A 45 -11.64 6.95 -21.41
C SER A 45 -10.84 5.66 -21.59
N VAL A 46 -11.25 4.80 -22.53
CA VAL A 46 -10.44 3.65 -22.96
C VAL A 46 -9.13 4.05 -23.63
N PHE A 47 -8.97 5.31 -24.03
CA PHE A 47 -7.74 5.89 -24.58
C PHE A 47 -6.87 6.57 -23.50
N ASP A 48 -7.22 6.42 -22.21
CA ASP A 48 -6.39 6.93 -21.14
C ASP A 48 -5.09 6.10 -21.05
N HIS A 49 -3.94 6.76 -21.05
CA HIS A 49 -2.64 6.10 -21.00
C HIS A 49 -2.38 5.41 -19.66
N GLY A 50 -3.03 5.85 -18.58
CA GLY A 50 -3.03 5.12 -17.30
C GLY A 50 -3.64 3.74 -17.44
N LEU A 51 -4.73 3.59 -18.25
CA LEU A 51 -5.34 2.30 -18.56
C LEU A 51 -4.51 1.51 -19.57
N LEU A 52 -4.05 2.15 -20.66
CA LEU A 52 -3.37 1.47 -21.77
C LEU A 52 -1.96 1.00 -21.40
N TYR A 53 -1.22 1.79 -20.62
CA TYR A 53 0.22 1.59 -20.40
C TYR A 53 0.65 1.63 -18.93
N GLY A 54 -0.27 1.90 -18.00
CA GLY A 54 0.09 2.14 -16.61
C GLY A 54 0.83 3.47 -16.39
N ASP A 55 0.71 4.43 -17.34
CA ASP A 55 1.35 5.73 -17.26
C ASP A 55 0.56 6.66 -16.34
N GLY A 56 0.98 6.69 -15.09
CA GLY A 56 0.37 7.46 -14.03
C GLY A 56 0.95 7.11 -12.67
N VAL A 57 0.52 7.84 -11.66
CA VAL A 57 0.95 7.70 -10.27
C VAL A 57 -0.25 7.67 -9.34
N PHE A 58 -0.08 7.09 -8.14
CA PHE A 58 -1.18 7.02 -7.19
C PHE A 58 -0.73 7.06 -5.74
N GLU A 59 -1.68 7.37 -4.86
CA GLU A 59 -1.53 7.24 -3.43
C GLU A 59 -2.65 6.42 -2.81
N GLY A 60 -2.30 5.78 -1.70
CA GLY A 60 -3.24 5.20 -0.77
C GLY A 60 -3.08 5.88 0.57
N ILE A 61 -4.15 6.45 1.13
CA ILE A 61 -4.08 7.27 2.33
C ILE A 61 -5.18 6.83 3.29
N ARG A 62 -4.89 6.76 4.58
CA ARG A 62 -5.88 6.38 5.60
C ARG A 62 -6.56 7.59 6.19
N ILE A 63 -7.81 7.37 6.57
CA ILE A 63 -8.62 8.29 7.37
C ILE A 63 -8.77 7.64 8.74
N TYR A 64 -8.46 8.36 9.81
CA TYR A 64 -8.66 7.94 11.19
C TYR A 64 -9.37 9.04 11.97
N ASN A 65 -10.46 8.71 12.60
CA ASN A 65 -11.21 9.63 13.48
C ASN A 65 -11.47 11.00 12.82
N GLY A 66 -11.86 11.01 11.55
CA GLY A 66 -12.18 12.23 10.78
C GLY A 66 -10.95 13.07 10.41
N ARG A 67 -9.78 12.47 10.35
CA ARG A 67 -8.52 13.10 9.92
C ARG A 67 -7.84 12.28 8.83
N VAL A 68 -7.32 12.95 7.81
CA VAL A 68 -6.52 12.29 6.77
C VAL A 68 -5.07 12.22 7.24
N PHE A 69 -4.60 11.01 7.54
CA PHE A 69 -3.28 10.78 8.12
C PHE A 69 -2.16 11.10 7.14
N ARG A 70 -1.22 11.98 7.56
CA ARG A 70 -0.02 12.35 6.78
C ARG A 70 -0.33 12.76 5.33
N LEU A 71 -1.44 13.50 5.11
CA LEU A 71 -1.88 13.90 3.76
C LEU A 71 -0.79 14.67 3.02
N THR A 72 -0.17 15.63 3.67
CA THR A 72 0.90 16.47 3.10
C THR A 72 2.07 15.63 2.60
N GLU A 73 2.54 14.66 3.39
CA GLU A 73 3.65 13.77 3.00
C GLU A 73 3.27 12.85 1.83
N HIS A 74 2.01 12.35 1.79
CA HIS A 74 1.50 11.59 0.66
C HIS A 74 1.45 12.42 -0.62
N LEU A 75 0.98 13.67 -0.54
CA LEU A 75 0.92 14.56 -1.69
C LEU A 75 2.32 14.91 -2.19
N HIS A 76 3.27 15.24 -1.30
CA HIS A 76 4.66 15.46 -1.72
C HIS A 76 5.21 14.26 -2.50
N ARG A 77 5.04 13.03 -1.98
CA ARG A 77 5.49 11.84 -2.70
C ARG A 77 4.77 11.66 -4.04
N LEU A 78 3.48 11.97 -4.13
CA LEU A 78 2.74 11.92 -5.40
C LEU A 78 3.32 12.87 -6.45
N TYR A 79 3.61 14.12 -6.05
CA TYR A 79 4.22 15.12 -6.95
C TYR A 79 5.65 14.73 -7.34
N ASP A 80 6.45 14.18 -6.44
CA ASP A 80 7.80 13.67 -6.73
C ASP A 80 7.73 12.49 -7.71
N CYS A 81 6.81 11.55 -7.51
CA CYS A 81 6.58 10.44 -8.44
C CYS A 81 6.12 10.94 -9.82
N ALA A 82 5.20 11.90 -9.86
CA ALA A 82 4.74 12.50 -11.11
C ALA A 82 5.89 13.20 -11.85
N LYS A 83 6.70 13.98 -11.13
CA LYS A 83 7.90 14.63 -11.68
C LYS A 83 8.89 13.62 -12.27
N ALA A 84 9.10 12.48 -11.58
CA ALA A 84 10.02 11.43 -12.02
C ALA A 84 9.64 10.82 -13.37
N ILE A 85 8.34 10.78 -13.72
CA ILE A 85 7.82 10.30 -15.02
C ILE A 85 7.42 11.44 -15.97
N CYS A 86 7.86 12.67 -15.70
CA CYS A 86 7.49 13.85 -16.50
C CYS A 86 5.97 14.04 -16.65
N LEU A 87 5.20 13.74 -15.60
CA LEU A 87 3.75 13.92 -15.55
C LEU A 87 3.42 15.22 -14.81
N THR A 88 2.77 16.16 -15.50
CA THR A 88 2.30 17.40 -14.87
C THR A 88 0.91 17.17 -14.27
N ILE A 89 0.79 17.30 -12.97
CA ILE A 89 -0.52 17.29 -12.27
C ILE A 89 -1.21 18.63 -12.58
N PRO A 90 -2.46 18.62 -13.12
CA PRO A 90 -3.13 19.86 -13.57
C PRO A 90 -3.81 20.62 -12.41
N MET A 91 -3.23 20.56 -11.23
CA MET A 91 -3.72 21.19 -9.99
C MET A 91 -2.54 21.67 -9.17
N THR A 92 -2.74 22.68 -8.33
CA THR A 92 -1.77 23.03 -7.29
C THR A 92 -1.84 22.01 -6.15
N PHE A 93 -0.85 22.06 -5.26
CA PHE A 93 -0.80 21.21 -4.08
C PHE A 93 -2.06 21.42 -3.19
N GLU A 94 -2.40 22.67 -2.96
CA GLU A 94 -3.53 23.10 -2.11
C GLU A 94 -4.88 22.70 -2.73
N GLU A 95 -5.01 22.80 -4.04
CA GLU A 95 -6.22 22.35 -4.76
C GLU A 95 -6.41 20.83 -4.63
N LEU A 96 -5.33 20.04 -4.75
CA LEU A 96 -5.40 18.60 -4.63
C LEU A 96 -5.64 18.14 -3.19
N GLU A 97 -5.04 18.83 -2.21
CA GLU A 97 -5.31 18.61 -0.79
C GLU A 97 -6.80 18.85 -0.50
N LYS A 98 -7.32 20.00 -0.94
CA LYS A 98 -8.73 20.36 -0.79
C LYS A 98 -9.67 19.33 -1.43
N ALA A 99 -9.42 18.95 -2.69
CA ALA A 99 -10.21 17.94 -3.40
C ALA A 99 -10.23 16.59 -2.66
N THR A 100 -9.08 16.21 -2.09
CA THR A 100 -8.97 14.97 -1.30
C THR A 100 -9.83 15.02 -0.05
N VAL A 101 -9.74 16.11 0.73
CA VAL A 101 -10.53 16.31 1.97
C VAL A 101 -12.02 16.43 1.66
N GLU A 102 -12.40 17.17 0.61
CA GLU A 102 -13.78 17.31 0.15
C GLU A 102 -14.41 15.96 -0.24
N THR A 103 -13.63 15.08 -0.88
CA THR A 103 -14.12 13.73 -1.22
C THR A 103 -14.43 12.90 0.03
N VAL A 104 -13.60 13.00 1.06
CA VAL A 104 -13.84 12.33 2.35
C VAL A 104 -15.10 12.88 3.03
N ALA A 105 -15.25 14.21 3.08
CA ALA A 105 -16.40 14.87 3.67
C ALA A 105 -17.70 14.50 2.95
N ALA A 106 -17.70 14.54 1.62
CA ALA A 106 -18.86 14.20 0.78
C ALA A 106 -19.37 12.77 0.97
N ASN A 107 -18.46 11.84 1.33
CA ASN A 107 -18.80 10.45 1.64
C ASN A 107 -19.02 10.20 3.15
N ASN A 108 -18.97 11.24 3.98
CA ASN A 108 -19.16 11.19 5.44
C ASN A 108 -18.30 10.13 6.16
N LEU A 109 -17.05 9.94 5.70
CA LEU A 109 -16.16 8.91 6.23
C LEU A 109 -15.34 9.43 7.41
N ARG A 110 -15.52 8.82 8.59
CA ARG A 110 -14.70 9.11 9.78
C ARG A 110 -13.46 8.22 9.84
N ASP A 111 -13.59 6.99 9.36
CA ASP A 111 -12.52 6.03 9.19
C ASP A 111 -12.62 5.41 7.81
N GLY A 112 -11.48 5.26 7.12
CA GLY A 112 -11.51 4.78 5.75
C GLY A 112 -10.18 4.85 5.03
N TYR A 113 -10.27 4.78 3.72
CA TYR A 113 -9.14 4.73 2.80
C TYR A 113 -9.42 5.58 1.58
N ILE A 114 -8.41 6.32 1.17
CA ILE A 114 -8.43 7.15 -0.03
C ILE A 114 -7.52 6.49 -1.07
N ARG A 115 -8.02 6.36 -2.29
CA ARG A 115 -7.26 6.09 -3.50
C ARG A 115 -7.25 7.36 -4.33
N LEU A 116 -6.11 8.04 -4.35
CA LEU A 116 -5.85 9.21 -5.18
C LEU A 116 -5.01 8.77 -6.38
N VAL A 117 -5.46 9.06 -7.58
CA VAL A 117 -4.80 8.64 -8.84
C VAL A 117 -4.66 9.83 -9.77
N VAL A 118 -3.50 9.91 -10.41
CA VAL A 118 -3.24 10.81 -11.53
C VAL A 118 -2.76 9.97 -12.70
N THR A 119 -3.53 9.93 -13.78
CA THR A 119 -3.14 9.29 -15.03
C THR A 119 -2.54 10.31 -15.99
N ARG A 120 -1.81 9.84 -16.99
CA ARG A 120 -1.36 10.71 -18.09
C ARG A 120 -2.52 11.36 -18.85
N GLY A 121 -3.73 10.77 -18.78
CA GLY A 121 -4.91 11.19 -19.51
C GLY A 121 -5.01 10.59 -20.90
N VAL A 122 -5.97 11.12 -21.65
CA VAL A 122 -6.30 10.64 -23.00
C VAL A 122 -5.26 11.07 -24.01
N GLY A 123 -4.82 10.13 -24.84
CA GLY A 123 -3.85 10.38 -25.91
C GLY A 123 -4.02 9.48 -27.12
N SER A 124 -3.05 9.52 -28.04
CA SER A 124 -2.96 8.59 -29.16
C SER A 124 -2.52 7.20 -28.71
N LEU A 125 -2.65 6.17 -29.55
CA LEU A 125 -2.22 4.80 -29.23
C LEU A 125 -0.68 4.61 -29.23
N GLY A 126 0.12 5.68 -29.34
CA GLY A 126 1.57 5.61 -29.26
C GLY A 126 2.09 5.81 -27.84
N LEU A 127 3.39 5.51 -27.62
CA LEU A 127 4.05 5.65 -26.32
C LEU A 127 4.53 7.08 -26.00
N ASN A 128 4.31 8.06 -26.88
CA ASN A 128 4.74 9.41 -26.65
C ASN A 128 3.85 10.13 -25.63
N PRO A 129 4.32 10.38 -24.38
CA PRO A 129 3.50 10.95 -23.31
C PRO A 129 3.09 12.40 -23.58
N TYR A 130 3.82 13.11 -24.47
CA TYR A 130 3.52 14.49 -24.85
C TYR A 130 2.34 14.62 -25.82
N GLN A 131 1.78 13.50 -26.29
CA GLN A 131 0.54 13.47 -27.07
C GLN A 131 -0.71 13.34 -26.18
N CYS A 132 -0.55 13.36 -24.87
CA CYS A 132 -1.64 13.46 -23.89
C CYS A 132 -1.71 14.92 -23.43
N PRO A 133 -2.69 15.70 -23.87
CA PRO A 133 -2.72 17.16 -23.64
C PRO A 133 -3.04 17.52 -22.20
N LYS A 134 -3.68 16.63 -21.44
CA LYS A 134 -4.10 16.88 -20.06
C LYS A 134 -4.16 15.58 -19.27
N ALA A 135 -3.51 15.57 -18.10
CA ALA A 135 -3.63 14.50 -17.13
C ALA A 135 -5.05 14.46 -16.52
N SER A 136 -5.50 13.27 -16.14
CA SER A 136 -6.76 13.07 -15.41
C SER A 136 -6.47 12.75 -13.94
N VAL A 137 -7.26 13.33 -13.04
CA VAL A 137 -7.13 13.17 -11.59
C VAL A 137 -8.43 12.65 -11.02
N PHE A 138 -8.36 11.60 -10.20
CA PHE A 138 -9.54 11.17 -9.46
C PHE A 138 -9.21 10.72 -8.04
N VAL A 139 -10.19 10.92 -7.15
CA VAL A 139 -10.10 10.57 -5.73
C VAL A 139 -11.30 9.70 -5.37
N ILE A 140 -11.02 8.51 -4.88
CA ILE A 140 -12.01 7.58 -4.33
C ILE A 140 -11.79 7.55 -2.81
N ALA A 141 -12.83 7.78 -2.02
CA ALA A 141 -12.81 7.60 -0.57
C ALA A 141 -13.86 6.57 -0.18
N SER A 142 -13.43 5.49 0.50
CA SER A 142 -14.31 4.37 0.90
C SER A 142 -13.74 3.65 2.12
N THR A 143 -14.45 2.68 2.64
CA THR A 143 -13.94 1.78 3.68
C THR A 143 -12.98 0.74 3.07
N ILE A 144 -12.04 0.25 3.88
CA ILE A 144 -11.13 -0.85 3.50
C ILE A 144 -10.97 -1.83 4.65
N THR A 145 -10.91 -3.11 4.31
CA THR A 145 -10.45 -4.19 5.20
C THR A 145 -9.40 -4.97 4.42
N LEU A 146 -8.13 -4.86 4.84
CA LEU A 146 -7.04 -5.55 4.12
C LEU A 146 -6.88 -6.99 4.60
N TYR A 147 -6.85 -7.19 5.93
CA TYR A 147 -6.75 -8.50 6.56
C TYR A 147 -7.89 -8.72 7.55
N PRO A 148 -8.32 -9.98 7.78
CA PRO A 148 -9.25 -10.31 8.86
C PRO A 148 -8.68 -9.89 10.22
N LYS A 149 -9.56 -9.53 11.18
CA LYS A 149 -9.17 -9.11 12.53
C LYS A 149 -8.23 -10.12 13.21
N GLU A 150 -8.47 -11.40 13.00
CA GLU A 150 -7.66 -12.49 13.52
C GLU A 150 -6.18 -12.37 13.13
N ARG A 151 -5.86 -11.85 11.92
CA ARG A 151 -4.48 -11.66 11.48
C ARG A 151 -3.78 -10.50 12.19
N TYR A 152 -4.51 -9.48 12.59
CA TYR A 152 -3.95 -8.41 13.42
C TYR A 152 -3.67 -8.89 14.86
N GLU A 153 -4.38 -9.91 15.34
CA GLU A 153 -4.18 -10.50 16.67
C GLU A 153 -3.07 -11.56 16.68
N ASN A 154 -3.04 -12.43 15.66
CA ASN A 154 -2.17 -13.61 15.62
C ASN A 154 -0.94 -13.46 14.72
N GLY A 155 -0.89 -12.43 13.88
CA GLY A 155 0.18 -12.20 12.93
C GLY A 155 -0.01 -12.91 11.58
N LEU A 156 0.83 -12.51 10.60
CA LEU A 156 0.82 -13.00 9.22
C LEU A 156 1.81 -14.14 9.02
N HIS A 157 1.49 -14.97 8.03
CA HIS A 157 2.43 -15.94 7.46
C HIS A 157 2.98 -15.41 6.13
N LEU A 158 4.29 -15.45 6.00
CA LEU A 158 5.00 -14.92 4.84
C LEU A 158 5.71 -16.03 4.05
N ILE A 159 5.88 -15.79 2.76
CA ILE A 159 6.78 -16.57 1.90
C ILE A 159 7.84 -15.68 1.25
N THR A 160 8.92 -16.30 0.75
CA THR A 160 9.79 -15.67 -0.25
C THR A 160 9.13 -15.79 -1.62
N CYS A 161 8.87 -14.65 -2.29
CA CYS A 161 8.38 -14.66 -3.66
C CYS A 161 9.51 -15.00 -4.64
N GLY A 162 9.20 -15.79 -5.68
CA GLY A 162 10.06 -16.02 -6.84
C GLY A 162 10.20 -14.75 -7.69
N THR A 163 9.10 -14.00 -7.82
CA THR A 163 9.08 -12.71 -8.51
C THR A 163 9.99 -11.70 -7.79
N ARG A 164 10.97 -11.16 -8.53
CA ARG A 164 11.92 -10.15 -8.03
C ARG A 164 11.36 -8.76 -8.15
N ARG A 165 11.80 -7.85 -7.27
CA ARG A 165 11.54 -6.41 -7.43
C ARG A 165 12.24 -5.90 -8.70
N PRO A 166 11.63 -4.97 -9.44
CA PRO A 166 12.29 -4.35 -10.58
C PRO A 166 13.60 -3.69 -10.18
N ASN A 167 14.62 -3.83 -11.01
CA ASN A 167 15.86 -3.10 -10.85
C ASN A 167 15.57 -1.60 -10.97
N SER A 168 16.14 -0.79 -10.07
CA SER A 168 15.91 0.66 -10.03
C SER A 168 16.38 1.38 -11.31
N ALA A 169 17.30 0.77 -12.08
CA ALA A 169 17.72 1.30 -13.39
C ALA A 169 16.71 0.99 -14.51
N ALA A 170 15.82 -0.02 -14.33
CA ALA A 170 14.77 -0.34 -15.29
C ALA A 170 13.48 0.43 -14.98
N LEU A 171 12.94 0.24 -13.79
CA LEU A 171 11.76 0.96 -13.28
C LEU A 171 11.90 1.10 -11.76
N SER A 172 12.23 2.30 -11.29
CA SER A 172 12.48 2.51 -9.86
C SER A 172 11.23 2.22 -9.01
N PRO A 173 11.31 1.28 -8.04
CA PRO A 173 10.22 1.04 -7.10
C PRO A 173 9.87 2.22 -6.20
N GLN A 174 10.72 3.26 -6.15
CA GLN A 174 10.43 4.51 -5.44
C GLN A 174 9.33 5.32 -6.14
N VAL A 175 9.16 5.14 -7.47
CA VAL A 175 8.05 5.74 -8.21
C VAL A 175 6.79 4.92 -7.98
N LYS A 176 5.85 5.45 -7.21
CA LYS A 176 4.56 4.82 -6.95
C LYS A 176 3.64 4.99 -8.17
N SER A 177 4.03 4.33 -9.28
CA SER A 177 3.33 4.35 -10.57
C SER A 177 2.17 3.37 -10.61
N LEU A 178 1.35 3.43 -11.66
CA LEU A 178 0.27 2.47 -11.91
C LEU A 178 0.78 1.10 -12.39
N ASN A 179 2.08 0.91 -12.59
CA ASN A 179 2.70 -0.35 -13.03
C ASN A 179 2.85 -1.34 -11.85
N TYR A 180 1.75 -1.87 -11.33
CA TYR A 180 1.73 -2.78 -10.18
C TYR A 180 1.70 -4.26 -10.55
N LEU A 181 1.88 -4.61 -11.83
CA LEU A 181 1.82 -6.01 -12.27
C LEU A 181 2.90 -6.87 -11.59
N ASN A 182 4.10 -6.34 -11.37
CA ASN A 182 5.17 -7.04 -10.62
C ASN A 182 4.70 -7.42 -9.19
N ASN A 183 4.06 -6.48 -8.48
CA ASN A 183 3.51 -6.72 -7.15
C ASN A 183 2.34 -7.72 -7.18
N ILE A 184 1.49 -7.66 -8.21
CA ILE A 184 0.37 -8.59 -8.41
C ILE A 184 0.88 -10.00 -8.66
N MET A 185 1.94 -10.18 -9.47
CA MET A 185 2.53 -11.50 -9.71
C MET A 185 3.07 -12.11 -8.41
N ALA A 186 3.80 -11.34 -7.61
CA ALA A 186 4.24 -11.78 -6.29
C ALA A 186 3.06 -12.10 -5.35
N LYS A 187 1.99 -11.31 -5.38
CA LYS A 187 0.78 -11.57 -4.58
C LYS A 187 0.07 -12.86 -4.98
N ILE A 188 0.06 -13.20 -6.26
CA ILE A 188 -0.48 -14.49 -6.75
C ILE A 188 0.29 -15.65 -6.14
N GLU A 189 1.64 -15.57 -6.05
CA GLU A 189 2.47 -16.60 -5.39
C GLU A 189 2.08 -16.76 -3.91
N CYS A 190 1.86 -15.66 -3.19
CA CYS A 190 1.42 -15.69 -1.79
C CYS A 190 0.09 -16.43 -1.66
N ILE A 191 -0.91 -16.08 -2.47
CA ILE A 191 -2.25 -16.67 -2.44
C ILE A 191 -2.17 -18.16 -2.76
N GLN A 192 -1.38 -18.57 -3.77
CA GLN A 192 -1.19 -19.97 -4.13
C GLN A 192 -0.47 -20.79 -3.05
N ALA A 193 0.39 -20.13 -2.25
CA ALA A 193 1.06 -20.77 -1.11
C ALA A 193 0.20 -20.79 0.18
N GLY A 194 -1.00 -20.18 0.17
CA GLY A 194 -1.86 -20.06 1.34
C GLY A 194 -1.31 -19.08 2.39
N CYS A 195 -0.53 -18.08 1.94
CA CYS A 195 0.05 -17.05 2.80
C CYS A 195 -0.58 -15.69 2.52
N GLU A 196 -0.60 -14.84 3.54
CA GLU A 196 -1.22 -13.52 3.43
C GLU A 196 -0.32 -12.54 2.68
N GLU A 197 1.01 -12.66 2.83
CA GLU A 197 1.96 -11.71 2.24
C GLU A 197 3.27 -12.41 1.86
N GLY A 198 4.13 -11.71 1.10
CA GLY A 198 5.40 -12.28 0.66
C GLY A 198 6.52 -11.26 0.57
N ILE A 199 7.70 -11.73 0.90
CA ILE A 199 8.95 -10.98 0.82
C ILE A 199 9.48 -11.05 -0.62
N MET A 200 9.67 -9.90 -1.22
CA MET A 200 10.31 -9.75 -2.52
C MET A 200 11.80 -9.41 -2.34
N LEU A 201 12.63 -10.09 -3.09
CA LEU A 201 14.07 -9.82 -3.12
C LEU A 201 14.41 -8.99 -4.37
N ASN A 202 15.45 -8.19 -4.28
CA ASN A 202 16.04 -7.54 -5.46
C ASN A 202 16.89 -8.52 -6.28
N ASP A 203 17.48 -8.05 -7.38
CA ASP A 203 18.34 -8.82 -8.30
C ASP A 203 19.64 -9.30 -7.63
N GLN A 204 20.10 -8.64 -6.56
CA GLN A 204 21.27 -9.05 -5.77
C GLN A 204 20.94 -10.09 -4.69
N GLY A 205 19.65 -10.43 -4.50
CA GLY A 205 19.19 -11.39 -3.49
C GLY A 205 18.98 -10.77 -2.10
N TYR A 206 19.09 -9.46 -1.95
CA TYR A 206 18.71 -8.78 -0.73
C TYR A 206 17.20 -8.61 -0.62
N VAL A 207 16.71 -8.62 0.61
CA VAL A 207 15.32 -8.27 0.95
C VAL A 207 15.06 -6.82 0.54
N SER A 208 13.99 -6.63 -0.21
CA SER A 208 13.52 -5.30 -0.62
C SER A 208 12.34 -4.86 0.24
N GLU A 209 11.19 -5.38 -0.03
CA GLU A 209 9.93 -5.12 0.68
C GLU A 209 8.95 -6.27 0.45
N CYS A 210 7.71 -6.15 0.90
CA CYS A 210 6.64 -7.09 0.62
C CYS A 210 5.89 -6.72 -0.67
N THR A 211 4.77 -7.44 -0.98
CA THR A 211 3.99 -7.13 -2.19
C THR A 211 3.30 -5.76 -2.12
N GLY A 212 2.97 -5.28 -0.92
CA GLY A 212 2.32 -3.98 -0.70
C GLY A 212 2.81 -3.20 0.52
N ASP A 213 3.75 -3.76 1.28
CA ASP A 213 4.20 -3.26 2.58
C ASP A 213 5.72 -3.24 2.69
N ASN A 214 6.27 -2.39 3.57
CA ASN A 214 7.67 -2.46 3.96
C ASN A 214 7.85 -3.48 5.10
N VAL A 215 9.04 -4.06 5.22
CA VAL A 215 9.37 -5.07 6.21
C VAL A 215 10.39 -4.57 7.21
N PHE A 216 10.21 -4.94 8.48
CA PHE A 216 11.12 -4.69 9.59
C PHE A 216 11.37 -5.98 10.34
N ILE A 217 12.55 -6.12 10.93
CA ILE A 217 12.88 -7.18 11.88
C ILE A 217 13.40 -6.59 13.18
N VAL A 218 13.24 -7.34 14.25
CA VAL A 218 13.90 -7.08 15.54
C VAL A 218 14.85 -8.23 15.85
N LYS A 219 16.09 -7.89 16.18
CA LYS A 219 17.10 -8.86 16.62
C LYS A 219 17.88 -8.30 17.79
N ASN A 220 17.88 -9.01 18.92
CA ASN A 220 18.57 -8.58 20.16
C ASN A 220 18.18 -7.12 20.56
N GLY A 221 16.89 -6.77 20.44
CA GLY A 221 16.36 -5.45 20.74
C GLY A 221 16.69 -4.33 19.73
N LYS A 222 17.42 -4.63 18.64
CA LYS A 222 17.67 -3.69 17.55
C LYS A 222 16.64 -3.88 16.46
N VAL A 223 16.04 -2.78 15.99
CA VAL A 223 15.12 -2.78 14.83
C VAL A 223 15.91 -2.50 13.56
N THR A 224 15.62 -3.25 12.51
CA THR A 224 16.28 -3.12 11.21
C THR A 224 15.27 -3.19 10.09
N THR A 225 15.46 -2.40 9.03
CA THR A 225 14.67 -2.42 7.80
C THR A 225 15.59 -2.29 6.58
N PRO A 226 15.22 -2.82 5.40
CA PRO A 226 15.99 -2.57 4.19
C PRO A 226 16.07 -1.08 3.87
N PRO A 227 17.19 -0.60 3.33
CA PRO A 227 17.27 0.76 2.80
C PRO A 227 16.43 0.86 1.53
N ILE A 228 15.99 2.07 1.20
CA ILE A 228 15.20 2.33 -0.02
C ILE A 228 15.97 1.90 -1.28
N SER A 229 17.30 2.03 -1.26
CA SER A 229 18.20 1.59 -2.34
C SER A 229 18.15 0.08 -2.61
N ALA A 230 17.63 -0.73 -1.69
CA ALA A 230 17.39 -2.16 -1.93
C ALA A 230 16.19 -2.43 -2.87
N GLY A 231 15.50 -1.40 -3.36
CA GLY A 231 14.35 -1.48 -4.24
C GLY A 231 13.00 -1.39 -3.51
N ALA A 232 12.99 -0.81 -2.33
CA ALA A 232 11.78 -0.56 -1.55
C ALA A 232 11.15 0.80 -1.87
N LEU A 233 9.83 0.90 -1.73
CA LEU A 233 9.14 2.18 -1.68
C LEU A 233 9.45 2.87 -0.34
N ASP A 234 9.69 4.18 -0.38
CA ASP A 234 9.77 5.00 0.82
C ASP A 234 8.37 5.22 1.43
N GLY A 235 7.93 4.25 2.23
CA GLY A 235 6.59 4.19 2.78
C GLY A 235 6.32 5.29 3.82
N ILE A 236 5.17 5.98 3.74
CA ILE A 236 4.78 7.00 4.73
C ILE A 236 4.56 6.34 6.11
N THR A 237 3.94 5.17 6.17
CA THR A 237 3.82 4.40 7.42
C THR A 237 5.18 3.93 7.90
N ARG A 238 6.10 3.52 7.01
CA ARG A 238 7.48 3.19 7.35
C ARG A 238 8.18 4.36 8.05
N ARG A 239 8.09 5.57 7.48
CA ARG A 239 8.66 6.80 8.08
C ARG A 239 8.08 7.07 9.48
N ALA A 240 6.76 7.02 9.63
CA ALA A 240 6.09 7.23 10.90
C ALA A 240 6.53 6.21 11.98
N VAL A 241 6.74 4.94 11.59
CA VAL A 241 7.23 3.90 12.49
C VAL A 241 8.70 4.13 12.87
N ILE A 242 9.55 4.59 11.94
CA ILE A 242 10.93 4.95 12.23
C ILE A 242 10.98 6.11 13.26
N GLU A 243 10.13 7.13 13.11
CA GLU A 243 10.00 8.21 14.09
C GLU A 243 9.64 7.66 15.48
N ILE A 244 8.66 6.75 15.57
CA ILE A 244 8.27 6.11 16.83
C ILE A 244 9.43 5.28 17.43
N ILE A 245 10.17 4.53 16.61
CA ILE A 245 11.35 3.76 17.06
C ILE A 245 12.40 4.67 17.68
N GLN A 246 12.65 5.83 17.04
CA GLN A 246 13.59 6.84 17.54
C GLN A 246 13.10 7.46 18.86
N GLU A 247 11.81 7.80 18.96
CA GLU A 247 11.19 8.30 20.21
C GLU A 247 11.25 7.29 21.35
N MET A 248 11.20 5.99 21.03
CA MET A 248 11.37 4.91 22.02
C MET A 248 12.83 4.72 22.45
N GLY A 249 13.78 5.37 21.79
CA GLY A 249 15.22 5.19 22.05
C GLY A 249 15.73 3.80 21.68
N LEU A 250 15.05 3.08 20.79
CA LEU A 250 15.48 1.76 20.35
C LEU A 250 16.63 1.87 19.34
N PRO A 251 17.63 0.97 19.41
CA PRO A 251 18.64 0.87 18.38
C PRO A 251 17.99 0.59 17.01
N PHE A 252 18.33 1.40 16.02
CA PHE A 252 17.75 1.29 14.68
C PHE A 252 18.81 1.34 13.59
N ALA A 253 18.59 0.62 12.49
CA ALA A 253 19.41 0.72 11.27
C ALA A 253 18.59 0.45 10.00
N GLU A 254 18.92 1.20 8.95
CA GLU A 254 18.63 0.84 7.58
C GLU A 254 19.83 0.09 7.02
N GLN A 255 19.68 -1.19 6.70
CA GLN A 255 20.77 -2.01 6.16
C GLN A 255 20.24 -3.11 5.25
N ASN A 256 21.04 -3.53 4.28
CA ASN A 256 20.72 -4.69 3.47
C ASN A 256 20.53 -5.92 4.35
N MET A 257 19.46 -6.64 4.10
CA MET A 257 19.11 -7.89 4.78
C MET A 257 18.98 -9.01 3.77
N THR A 258 19.24 -10.21 4.22
CA THR A 258 18.99 -11.45 3.48
C THR A 258 17.82 -12.21 4.13
N ARG A 259 17.38 -13.29 3.51
CA ARG A 259 16.40 -14.20 4.11
C ARG A 259 16.86 -14.74 5.47
N PHE A 260 18.19 -14.96 5.60
CA PHE A 260 18.77 -15.46 6.85
C PHE A 260 18.49 -14.51 8.02
N ASP A 261 18.55 -13.21 7.80
CA ASP A 261 18.30 -12.22 8.84
C ASP A 261 16.85 -12.29 9.35
N ILE A 262 15.87 -12.53 8.44
CA ILE A 262 14.47 -12.74 8.83
C ILE A 262 14.28 -14.09 9.53
N TYR A 263 14.91 -15.20 9.03
CA TYR A 263 14.77 -16.52 9.67
C TYR A 263 15.29 -16.55 11.11
N THR A 264 16.26 -15.71 11.42
CA THR A 264 16.92 -15.68 12.73
C THR A 264 16.50 -14.50 13.59
N SER A 265 15.56 -13.69 13.15
CA SER A 265 15.04 -12.55 13.92
C SER A 265 14.18 -13.00 15.09
N ASP A 266 14.12 -12.15 16.12
CA ASP A 266 13.28 -12.38 17.29
C ASP A 266 11.83 -11.96 17.01
N GLU A 267 11.64 -10.89 16.20
CA GLU A 267 10.35 -10.39 15.75
C GLU A 267 10.45 -9.93 14.29
N CYS A 268 9.33 -9.97 13.58
CA CYS A 268 9.17 -9.35 12.26
C CYS A 268 7.82 -8.66 12.20
N PHE A 269 7.77 -7.51 11.52
CA PHE A 269 6.51 -6.82 11.27
C PHE A 269 6.55 -6.08 9.94
N LEU A 270 5.36 -5.81 9.43
CA LEU A 270 5.16 -5.09 8.17
C LEU A 270 4.52 -3.73 8.44
N THR A 271 4.78 -2.79 7.53
CA THR A 271 4.17 -1.46 7.59
C THR A 271 3.66 -1.05 6.22
N GLY A 272 2.41 -0.62 6.17
CA GLY A 272 1.78 -0.13 4.95
C GLY A 272 0.56 0.72 5.29
N THR A 273 0.16 1.58 4.37
CA THR A 273 -1.01 2.45 4.62
C THR A 273 -2.27 1.65 4.89
N ALA A 274 -2.51 0.57 4.14
CA ALA A 274 -3.69 -0.28 4.33
C ALA A 274 -3.51 -1.29 5.48
N ALA A 275 -2.28 -1.84 5.63
CA ALA A 275 -1.93 -2.83 6.66
C ALA A 275 -1.68 -2.19 8.04
N GLU A 276 -1.38 -0.89 8.09
CA GLU A 276 -0.91 -0.19 9.30
C GLU A 276 0.44 -0.76 9.78
N VAL A 277 0.50 -1.25 11.01
CA VAL A 277 1.60 -2.04 11.55
C VAL A 277 1.05 -3.40 11.91
N ILE A 278 1.60 -4.46 11.35
CA ILE A 278 1.12 -5.83 11.57
C ILE A 278 2.29 -6.79 11.77
N ALA A 279 2.18 -7.66 12.80
CA ALA A 279 3.20 -8.66 13.07
C ALA A 279 3.24 -9.74 11.97
N ALA A 280 4.43 -10.26 11.69
CA ALA A 280 4.65 -11.48 10.92
C ALA A 280 5.29 -12.52 11.84
N VAL A 281 4.69 -13.70 11.92
CA VAL A 281 5.04 -14.73 12.91
C VAL A 281 5.60 -16.00 12.27
N GLN A 282 5.50 -16.10 10.95
CA GLN A 282 6.05 -17.24 10.20
C GLN A 282 6.62 -16.75 8.86
N TYR A 283 7.77 -17.29 8.46
CA TYR A 283 8.38 -17.03 7.17
C TYR A 283 8.94 -18.30 6.56
N ASP A 284 8.55 -18.62 5.31
CA ASP A 284 8.89 -19.86 4.61
C ASP A 284 8.69 -21.11 5.49
N ARG A 285 7.53 -21.19 6.16
CA ARG A 285 7.14 -22.26 7.08
C ARG A 285 8.01 -22.40 8.34
N ARG A 286 8.86 -21.41 8.66
CA ARG A 286 9.64 -21.34 9.89
C ARG A 286 9.01 -20.31 10.83
N PRO A 287 8.85 -20.63 12.13
CA PRO A 287 8.44 -19.62 13.09
C PRO A 287 9.47 -18.51 13.16
N ILE A 288 9.03 -17.26 13.31
CA ILE A 288 9.85 -16.11 13.66
C ILE A 288 9.78 -15.97 15.17
N GLY A 289 10.94 -15.93 15.84
CA GLY A 289 10.99 -15.98 17.30
C GLY A 289 10.28 -17.23 17.85
N ASP A 290 9.27 -17.01 18.70
CA ASP A 290 8.42 -18.07 19.26
C ASP A 290 7.14 -18.34 18.44
N GLY A 291 7.00 -17.73 17.27
CA GLY A 291 5.83 -17.86 16.40
C GLY A 291 4.63 -17.01 16.85
N LYS A 292 4.86 -15.97 17.65
CA LYS A 292 3.84 -15.03 18.14
C LYS A 292 4.27 -13.57 17.89
N PRO A 293 3.32 -12.62 17.89
CA PRO A 293 3.64 -11.21 17.85
C PRO A 293 4.55 -10.80 19.01
N GLY A 294 5.70 -10.18 18.70
CA GLY A 294 6.69 -9.81 19.71
C GLY A 294 6.32 -8.56 20.49
N LYS A 295 7.04 -8.31 21.61
CA LYS A 295 6.74 -7.22 22.53
C LYS A 295 7.03 -5.83 21.92
N ILE A 296 8.14 -5.69 21.19
CA ILE A 296 8.51 -4.42 20.54
C ILE A 296 7.49 -4.12 19.44
N THR A 297 7.12 -5.09 18.64
CA THR A 297 6.07 -4.98 17.63
C THR A 297 4.73 -4.56 18.24
N GLY A 298 4.33 -5.16 19.35
CA GLY A 298 3.09 -4.80 20.08
C GLY A 298 3.07 -3.36 20.58
N GLU A 299 4.20 -2.87 21.11
CA GLU A 299 4.34 -1.48 21.54
C GLU A 299 4.30 -0.52 20.33
N LEU A 300 4.96 -0.86 19.23
CA LEU A 300 4.92 -0.08 17.99
C LEU A 300 3.50 0.02 17.42
N ILE A 301 2.75 -1.08 17.41
CA ILE A 301 1.32 -1.10 16.99
C ILE A 301 0.51 -0.14 17.87
N THR A 302 0.70 -0.18 19.18
CA THR A 302 -0.03 0.66 20.14
C THR A 302 0.27 2.14 19.91
N ARG A 303 1.55 2.49 19.79
CA ARG A 303 1.98 3.89 19.56
C ARG A 303 1.55 4.41 18.20
N PHE A 304 1.66 3.58 17.15
CA PHE A 304 1.20 3.95 15.82
C PHE A 304 -0.31 4.24 15.82
N LYS A 305 -1.13 3.38 16.43
CA LYS A 305 -2.57 3.61 16.56
C LYS A 305 -2.88 4.92 17.30
N LYS A 306 -2.15 5.23 18.37
CA LYS A 306 -2.29 6.49 19.10
C LYS A 306 -1.96 7.68 18.20
N LEU A 307 -0.83 7.65 17.49
CA LEU A 307 -0.40 8.69 16.55
C LEU A 307 -1.44 8.89 15.44
N ALA A 308 -1.85 7.81 14.78
CA ALA A 308 -2.78 7.84 13.65
C ALA A 308 -4.15 8.43 14.03
N ASN A 309 -4.66 8.12 15.23
CA ASN A 309 -5.95 8.63 15.70
C ASN A 309 -5.91 10.08 16.24
N SER A 310 -4.73 10.62 16.48
CA SER A 310 -4.57 11.97 17.08
C SER A 310 -4.03 13.02 16.12
N THR A 311 -3.49 12.62 14.96
CA THR A 311 -2.83 13.53 14.01
C THR A 311 -3.43 13.43 12.60
N GLY A 312 -3.11 14.39 11.75
CA GLY A 312 -3.54 14.42 10.34
C GLY A 312 -4.39 15.64 10.00
N THR A 313 -4.62 15.86 8.71
CA THR A 313 -5.43 16.97 8.18
C THR A 313 -6.89 16.75 8.57
N PRO A 314 -7.52 17.68 9.32
CA PRO A 314 -8.91 17.53 9.76
C PRO A 314 -9.88 17.62 8.58
N VAL A 315 -10.93 16.82 8.62
CA VAL A 315 -12.03 16.87 7.65
C VAL A 315 -13.20 17.63 8.28
N THR A 316 -13.67 18.67 7.60
CA THR A 316 -14.88 19.39 8.01
C THR A 316 -16.09 18.75 7.35
N TYR A 317 -17.00 18.25 8.15
CA TYR A 317 -18.25 17.64 7.70
C TYR A 317 -19.36 18.68 7.75
N ALA A 318 -20.28 18.65 6.76
CA ALA A 318 -21.45 19.53 6.71
C ALA A 318 -22.49 19.19 7.79
#